data_0a57c4dd10148ab7b7071c536d8d3b3d
#
_entry.id   0a57c4dd10148ab7b7071c536d8d3b3d
#
_cell.length_a   1.000
_cell.length_b   1.000
_cell.length_c   1.000
_cell.angle_alpha   90.00
_cell.angle_beta   90.00
_cell.angle_gamma   90.00
#
_symmetry.space_group_name_H-M   'P 1'
#
loop_
_entity.id
_entity.type
_entity.pdbx_description
1 polymer ?
#
loop_
_entity_poly.entity_id
_entity_poly.type
_entity_poly.pdbx_seq_one_letter_code
_entity_poly.pdbx_strand_id
1 'polypeptide(L)'
;IRVAFELRDGTVAVGTQDGLALIRGDNVVAFYDKDNGLETQSILCIVQAPDGTLLAGSAGSGIYALAQDGSITKFSYEQGLEDGVVLRILQEEDGRSAFVSAGSHLYYWADGTFRRLDGLRIGPGSIFDLYERDGKLWLLQDSGIYALDKARILAGETPHATQYGTARGLTGSLRVNTCNYMAPDGSLYLATRNGVSVFDFREISAPMPPLVINSICVDDRTYESPERLTLGSDARRMTIRFSALTYSGATDLCIGYQLVGFAKAKTYTVGSWLEVWMENYAKIKLRPSTFKTSQGFLKNHIKPQIGGIPLADLTSLDLQQFYKHLLDSGRVDRVEAKKKPKGLAPKTVRNIHQMIGSAYNLALEQRLVTKNPTQGCALPK
;
A
#
# COMPACT_ATOMS: atom_id res chain seq x y z
N ILE A 1 -26.15 3.86 -16.31
CA ILE A 1 -25.40 2.61 -16.42
C ILE A 1 -23.97 2.90 -16.10
N ARG A 2 -23.37 2.07 -15.24
CA ARG A 2 -21.94 2.10 -14.86
C ARG A 2 -21.18 0.93 -15.45
N VAL A 3 -21.79 -0.26 -15.42
CA VAL A 3 -21.23 -1.50 -15.93
C VAL A 3 -22.32 -2.37 -16.50
N ALA A 4 -22.03 -3.14 -17.54
CA ALA A 4 -22.87 -4.21 -18.06
C ALA A 4 -22.00 -5.45 -18.23
N PHE A 5 -22.51 -6.59 -17.81
CA PHE A 5 -21.81 -7.87 -17.83
C PHE A 5 -22.77 -8.97 -18.29
N GLU A 6 -22.43 -9.70 -19.33
CA GLU A 6 -23.20 -10.84 -19.80
C GLU A 6 -22.85 -12.08 -19.00
N LEU A 7 -23.87 -12.69 -18.39
CA LEU A 7 -23.76 -13.92 -17.64
C LEU A 7 -23.69 -15.12 -18.59
N ARG A 8 -23.20 -16.25 -18.08
CA ARG A 8 -23.08 -17.50 -18.86
C ARG A 8 -24.38 -18.02 -19.44
N ASP A 9 -25.52 -17.66 -18.85
CA ASP A 9 -26.86 -18.03 -19.31
C ASP A 9 -27.47 -17.02 -20.28
N GLY A 10 -26.71 -16.02 -20.72
CA GLY A 10 -27.16 -14.96 -21.63
C GLY A 10 -27.95 -13.84 -20.95
N THR A 11 -28.14 -13.87 -19.61
CA THR A 11 -28.71 -12.75 -18.84
C THR A 11 -27.65 -11.63 -18.76
N VAL A 12 -28.07 -10.38 -18.92
CA VAL A 12 -27.18 -9.22 -18.77
C VAL A 12 -27.39 -8.61 -17.41
N ALA A 13 -26.33 -8.57 -16.60
CA ALA A 13 -26.28 -7.87 -15.34
C ALA A 13 -25.85 -6.43 -15.59
N VAL A 14 -26.64 -5.45 -15.15
CA VAL A 14 -26.42 -4.03 -15.37
C VAL A 14 -26.29 -3.31 -14.04
N GLY A 15 -25.09 -2.82 -13.73
CA GLY A 15 -24.86 -1.95 -12.58
C GLY A 15 -25.17 -0.50 -12.92
N THR A 16 -25.97 0.13 -12.06
CA THR A 16 -26.40 1.52 -12.19
C THR A 16 -26.01 2.35 -10.96
N GLN A 17 -26.45 3.59 -10.90
CA GLN A 17 -26.37 4.40 -9.66
C GLN A 17 -27.45 3.99 -8.63
N ASP A 18 -28.52 3.36 -9.09
CA ASP A 18 -29.72 3.08 -8.30
C ASP A 18 -29.88 1.60 -7.97
N GLY A 19 -28.95 0.73 -8.41
CA GLY A 19 -28.99 -0.70 -8.12
C GLY A 19 -28.36 -1.56 -9.19
N LEU A 20 -28.63 -2.86 -9.09
CA LEU A 20 -28.23 -3.92 -10.01
C LEU A 20 -29.46 -4.52 -10.67
N ALA A 21 -29.55 -4.40 -11.99
CA ALA A 21 -30.61 -5.02 -12.80
C ALA A 21 -30.11 -6.30 -13.47
N LEU A 22 -30.93 -7.34 -13.52
CA LEU A 22 -30.73 -8.51 -14.35
C LEU A 22 -31.74 -8.47 -15.51
N ILE A 23 -31.24 -8.52 -16.74
CA ILE A 23 -32.04 -8.36 -17.95
C ILE A 23 -31.92 -9.63 -18.80
N ARG A 24 -33.03 -10.19 -19.22
CA ARG A 24 -33.10 -11.33 -20.13
C ARG A 24 -33.96 -10.97 -21.33
N GLY A 25 -33.37 -10.93 -22.52
CA GLY A 25 -34.03 -10.33 -23.68
C GLY A 25 -34.39 -8.87 -23.41
N ASP A 26 -35.64 -8.50 -23.60
CA ASP A 26 -36.14 -7.14 -23.38
C ASP A 26 -36.76 -6.92 -21.97
N ASN A 27 -36.65 -7.89 -21.06
CA ASN A 27 -37.30 -7.84 -19.76
C ASN A 27 -36.28 -7.75 -18.61
N VAL A 28 -36.58 -6.88 -17.64
CA VAL A 28 -35.89 -6.88 -16.35
C VAL A 28 -36.49 -8.05 -15.53
N VAL A 29 -35.68 -9.06 -15.25
CA VAL A 29 -36.08 -10.26 -14.51
C VAL A 29 -35.81 -10.15 -13.01
N ALA A 30 -34.88 -9.29 -12.60
CA ALA A 30 -34.63 -8.94 -11.20
C ALA A 30 -34.02 -7.55 -11.10
N PHE A 31 -34.28 -6.87 -9.99
CA PHE A 31 -33.67 -5.58 -9.64
C PHE A 31 -33.36 -5.55 -8.15
N TYR A 32 -32.13 -5.23 -7.82
CA TYR A 32 -31.64 -5.15 -6.45
C TYR A 32 -31.24 -3.72 -6.13
N ASP A 33 -31.76 -3.20 -5.04
CA ASP A 33 -31.53 -1.86 -4.52
C ASP A 33 -31.49 -1.86 -2.97
N LYS A 34 -31.59 -0.67 -2.36
CA LYS A 34 -31.61 -0.53 -0.90
C LYS A 34 -32.79 -1.22 -0.20
N ASP A 35 -33.92 -1.37 -0.91
CA ASP A 35 -35.13 -1.91 -0.34
C ASP A 35 -35.11 -3.45 -0.32
N ASN A 36 -34.18 -4.06 -1.07
CA ASN A 36 -34.07 -5.52 -1.18
C ASN A 36 -32.62 -6.05 -1.09
N GLY A 37 -31.72 -5.35 -0.39
CA GLY A 37 -30.44 -5.94 0.07
C GLY A 37 -29.17 -5.18 -0.24
N LEU A 38 -29.19 -4.05 -0.97
CA LEU A 38 -28.01 -3.24 -1.21
C LEU A 38 -28.00 -2.00 -0.31
N GLU A 39 -27.03 -1.90 0.60
CA GLU A 39 -26.86 -0.68 1.41
C GLU A 39 -26.39 0.51 0.56
N THR A 40 -25.52 0.26 -0.43
CA THR A 40 -25.07 1.23 -1.43
C THR A 40 -25.52 0.76 -2.80
N GLN A 41 -26.33 1.57 -3.47
CA GLN A 41 -26.96 1.24 -4.74
C GLN A 41 -26.02 1.35 -5.95
N SER A 42 -25.01 2.22 -5.91
CA SER A 42 -24.13 2.43 -7.05
C SER A 42 -23.16 1.25 -7.23
N ILE A 43 -23.37 0.47 -8.28
CA ILE A 43 -22.55 -0.69 -8.64
C ILE A 43 -21.54 -0.29 -9.71
N LEU A 44 -20.25 -0.53 -9.44
CA LEU A 44 -19.12 -0.08 -10.26
C LEU A 44 -18.53 -1.21 -11.13
N CYS A 45 -18.54 -2.45 -10.63
CA CYS A 45 -18.03 -3.60 -11.37
C CYS A 45 -18.87 -4.84 -11.03
N ILE A 46 -18.91 -5.79 -11.98
CA ILE A 46 -19.63 -7.06 -11.84
C ILE A 46 -18.73 -8.14 -12.44
N VAL A 47 -18.64 -9.29 -11.76
CA VAL A 47 -18.07 -10.52 -12.27
C VAL A 47 -18.93 -11.70 -11.85
N GLN A 48 -18.91 -12.78 -12.65
CA GLN A 48 -19.61 -14.01 -12.31
C GLN A 48 -18.61 -15.10 -11.91
N ALA A 49 -18.71 -15.58 -10.68
CA ALA A 49 -17.92 -16.70 -10.17
C ALA A 49 -18.26 -18.02 -10.91
N PRO A 50 -17.37 -19.03 -10.90
CA PRO A 50 -17.61 -20.31 -11.55
C PRO A 50 -18.86 -21.05 -11.07
N ASP A 51 -19.23 -20.88 -9.80
CA ASP A 51 -20.45 -21.43 -9.19
C ASP A 51 -21.74 -20.68 -9.57
N GLY A 52 -21.62 -19.61 -10.38
CA GLY A 52 -22.73 -18.78 -10.83
C GLY A 52 -23.04 -17.58 -9.92
N THR A 53 -22.40 -17.46 -8.76
CA THR A 53 -22.53 -16.31 -7.87
C THR A 53 -22.10 -15.03 -8.56
N LEU A 54 -22.87 -13.95 -8.45
CA LEU A 54 -22.50 -12.63 -8.96
C LEU A 54 -21.79 -11.85 -7.86
N LEU A 55 -20.59 -11.37 -8.16
CA LEU A 55 -19.85 -10.44 -7.31
C LEU A 55 -20.03 -9.04 -7.87
N ALA A 56 -20.67 -8.18 -7.11
CA ALA A 56 -20.93 -6.78 -7.49
C ALA A 56 -20.16 -5.84 -6.56
N GLY A 57 -19.18 -5.13 -7.11
CA GLY A 57 -18.42 -4.11 -6.39
C GLY A 57 -19.17 -2.80 -6.35
N SER A 58 -19.27 -2.20 -5.17
CA SER A 58 -20.05 -0.99 -4.92
C SER A 58 -19.20 0.26 -4.72
N ALA A 59 -19.85 1.42 -4.77
CA ALA A 59 -19.23 2.73 -4.53
C ALA A 59 -19.21 3.11 -3.04
N GLY A 60 -18.99 2.16 -2.12
CA GLY A 60 -18.89 2.52 -0.71
C GLY A 60 -19.15 1.41 0.31
N SER A 61 -19.83 0.33 -0.08
CA SER A 61 -20.18 -0.77 0.85
C SER A 61 -19.40 -2.06 0.62
N GLY A 62 -18.35 -2.03 -0.21
CA GLY A 62 -17.57 -3.22 -0.53
C GLY A 62 -18.18 -4.05 -1.65
N ILE A 63 -18.19 -5.37 -1.50
CA ILE A 63 -18.64 -6.34 -2.50
C ILE A 63 -19.93 -7.01 -2.01
N TYR A 64 -20.91 -7.10 -2.88
CA TYR A 64 -22.10 -7.93 -2.70
C TYR A 64 -21.93 -9.21 -3.51
N ALA A 65 -22.10 -10.36 -2.87
CA ALA A 65 -22.19 -11.66 -3.52
C ALA A 65 -23.65 -12.08 -3.57
N LEU A 66 -24.21 -12.18 -4.79
CA LEU A 66 -25.57 -12.61 -5.05
C LEU A 66 -25.52 -14.08 -5.48
N ALA A 67 -25.99 -14.97 -4.64
CA ALA A 67 -26.06 -16.39 -4.96
C ALA A 67 -27.25 -16.69 -5.88
N GLN A 68 -27.25 -17.87 -6.51
CA GLN A 68 -28.31 -18.29 -7.43
C GLN A 68 -29.69 -18.46 -6.74
N ASP A 69 -29.72 -18.71 -5.44
CA ASP A 69 -30.94 -18.79 -4.63
C ASP A 69 -31.51 -17.42 -4.26
N GLY A 70 -30.87 -16.32 -4.70
CA GLY A 70 -31.27 -14.95 -4.41
C GLY A 70 -30.72 -14.39 -3.09
N SER A 71 -29.98 -15.16 -2.32
CA SER A 71 -29.35 -14.65 -1.10
C SER A 71 -28.20 -13.68 -1.43
N ILE A 72 -28.08 -12.63 -0.59
CA ILE A 72 -27.04 -11.61 -0.73
C ILE A 72 -26.13 -11.65 0.48
N THR A 73 -24.84 -11.82 0.25
CA THR A 73 -23.80 -11.70 1.28
C THR A 73 -22.95 -10.47 0.99
N LYS A 74 -22.66 -9.67 2.01
CA LYS A 74 -21.80 -8.50 1.89
C LYS A 74 -20.41 -8.78 2.46
N PHE A 75 -19.37 -8.43 1.71
CA PHE A 75 -17.97 -8.43 2.12
C PHE A 75 -17.45 -7.00 2.21
N SER A 76 -16.96 -6.62 3.38
CA SER A 76 -16.58 -5.24 3.68
C SER A 76 -15.43 -5.19 4.69
N TYR A 77 -15.37 -4.14 5.49
CA TYR A 77 -14.34 -3.92 6.51
C TYR A 77 -14.16 -5.10 7.48
N GLU A 78 -15.23 -5.76 7.87
CA GLU A 78 -15.18 -6.91 8.81
C GLU A 78 -14.36 -8.09 8.25
N GLN A 79 -14.31 -8.22 6.93
CA GLN A 79 -13.51 -9.24 6.24
C GLN A 79 -12.13 -8.71 5.79
N GLY A 80 -11.74 -7.48 6.18
CA GLY A 80 -10.45 -6.87 5.89
C GLY A 80 -10.41 -5.97 4.65
N LEU A 81 -11.55 -5.67 4.01
CA LEU A 81 -11.63 -4.70 2.94
C LEU A 81 -11.77 -3.29 3.50
N GLU A 82 -10.64 -2.61 3.75
CA GLU A 82 -10.61 -1.29 4.40
C GLU A 82 -11.27 -0.19 3.56
N ASP A 83 -11.20 -0.31 2.22
CA ASP A 83 -11.81 0.62 1.27
C ASP A 83 -13.14 0.05 0.73
N GLY A 84 -14.23 0.75 0.98
CA GLY A 84 -15.55 0.32 0.52
C GLY A 84 -15.84 0.59 -0.96
N VAL A 85 -15.02 1.41 -1.65
CA VAL A 85 -15.19 1.74 -3.08
C VAL A 85 -14.44 0.73 -3.93
N VAL A 86 -15.16 -0.28 -4.44
CA VAL A 86 -14.58 -1.37 -5.24
C VAL A 86 -14.65 -1.03 -6.73
N LEU A 87 -13.50 -0.79 -7.34
CA LEU A 87 -13.41 -0.37 -8.75
C LEU A 87 -13.34 -1.55 -9.70
N ARG A 88 -12.68 -2.65 -9.31
CA ARG A 88 -12.54 -3.85 -10.15
C ARG A 88 -12.33 -5.10 -9.31
N ILE A 89 -12.86 -6.21 -9.80
CA ILE A 89 -12.64 -7.56 -9.28
C ILE A 89 -12.07 -8.39 -10.43
N LEU A 90 -10.91 -8.99 -10.23
CA LEU A 90 -10.31 -9.97 -11.14
C LEU A 90 -10.30 -11.32 -10.45
N GLN A 91 -11.22 -12.17 -10.84
CA GLN A 91 -11.36 -13.49 -10.25
C GLN A 91 -10.29 -14.43 -10.80
N GLU A 92 -9.72 -15.25 -9.91
CA GLU A 92 -8.79 -16.31 -10.24
C GLU A 92 -9.51 -17.51 -10.87
N GLU A 93 -8.75 -18.34 -11.60
CA GLU A 93 -9.28 -19.55 -12.24
C GLU A 93 -9.87 -20.56 -11.24
N ASP A 94 -9.39 -20.54 -9.98
CA ASP A 94 -9.89 -21.40 -8.91
C ASP A 94 -11.33 -21.09 -8.49
N GLY A 95 -11.83 -19.92 -8.89
CA GLY A 95 -13.16 -19.42 -8.56
C GLY A 95 -13.39 -19.09 -7.08
N ARG A 96 -12.35 -19.19 -6.24
CA ARG A 96 -12.41 -18.98 -4.78
C ARG A 96 -11.59 -17.80 -4.32
N SER A 97 -10.71 -17.32 -5.18
CA SER A 97 -9.85 -16.16 -4.91
C SER A 97 -9.97 -15.10 -5.99
N ALA A 98 -9.62 -13.87 -5.65
CA ALA A 98 -9.67 -12.74 -6.57
C ALA A 98 -8.67 -11.64 -6.17
N PHE A 99 -8.17 -10.92 -7.16
CA PHE A 99 -7.58 -9.61 -6.92
C PHE A 99 -8.67 -8.54 -6.96
N VAL A 100 -8.67 -7.66 -5.98
CA VAL A 100 -9.68 -6.61 -5.83
C VAL A 100 -9.00 -5.26 -5.73
N SER A 101 -9.34 -4.37 -6.64
CA SER A 101 -8.97 -2.97 -6.57
C SER A 101 -10.04 -2.20 -5.82
N ALA A 102 -9.69 -1.63 -4.66
CA ALA A 102 -10.58 -0.80 -3.89
C ALA A 102 -9.86 0.47 -3.40
N GLY A 103 -10.51 1.62 -3.60
CA GLY A 103 -9.90 2.92 -3.35
C GLY A 103 -8.61 3.11 -4.14
N SER A 104 -7.50 3.28 -3.44
CA SER A 104 -6.14 3.35 -4.02
C SER A 104 -5.31 2.09 -3.81
N HIS A 105 -5.90 1.03 -3.27
CA HIS A 105 -5.20 -0.18 -2.86
C HIS A 105 -5.60 -1.40 -3.67
N LEU A 106 -4.70 -2.38 -3.69
CA LEU A 106 -4.94 -3.71 -4.23
C LEU A 106 -5.06 -4.69 -3.07
N TYR A 107 -6.07 -5.54 -3.15
CA TYR A 107 -6.33 -6.61 -2.19
C TYR A 107 -6.29 -7.97 -2.87
N TYR A 108 -5.93 -8.98 -2.13
CA TYR A 108 -6.14 -10.37 -2.52
C TYR A 108 -7.21 -10.97 -1.60
N TRP A 109 -8.30 -11.43 -2.19
CA TRP A 109 -9.40 -12.08 -1.51
C TRP A 109 -9.27 -13.59 -1.65
N ALA A 110 -9.29 -14.29 -0.54
CA ALA A 110 -9.30 -15.75 -0.48
C ALA A 110 -9.99 -16.18 0.82
N ASP A 111 -10.70 -17.31 0.77
CA ASP A 111 -11.39 -17.91 1.93
C ASP A 111 -12.26 -16.90 2.70
N GLY A 112 -12.93 -16.00 1.99
CA GLY A 112 -13.84 -15.00 2.56
C GLY A 112 -13.14 -13.82 3.25
N THR A 113 -11.83 -13.68 3.16
CA THR A 113 -11.05 -12.61 3.79
C THR A 113 -10.21 -11.84 2.78
N PHE A 114 -9.98 -10.55 3.05
CA PHE A 114 -9.12 -9.70 2.22
C PHE A 114 -7.78 -9.46 2.89
N ARG A 115 -6.73 -9.63 2.12
CA ARG A 115 -5.37 -9.24 2.49
C ARG A 115 -4.92 -8.10 1.60
N ARG A 116 -4.64 -6.92 2.18
CA ARG A 116 -4.08 -5.80 1.43
C ARG A 116 -2.66 -6.11 0.97
N LEU A 117 -2.39 -5.77 -0.28
CA LEU A 117 -1.09 -5.98 -0.93
C LEU A 117 -0.29 -4.69 -0.86
N ASP A 118 0.47 -4.53 0.23
CA ASP A 118 1.27 -3.34 0.48
C ASP A 118 2.64 -3.39 -0.21
N GLY A 119 3.25 -2.21 -0.36
CA GLY A 119 4.62 -2.09 -0.85
C GLY A 119 4.78 -2.27 -2.37
N LEU A 120 3.69 -2.34 -3.12
CA LEU A 120 3.77 -2.34 -4.59
C LEU A 120 4.38 -1.03 -5.08
N ARG A 121 5.46 -1.13 -5.84
CA ARG A 121 6.16 0.04 -6.41
C ARG A 121 5.49 0.48 -7.70
N ILE A 122 4.26 0.95 -7.60
CA ILE A 122 3.47 1.53 -8.68
C ILE A 122 3.28 3.03 -8.41
N GLY A 123 2.87 3.79 -9.43
CA GLY A 123 2.59 5.22 -9.29
C GLY A 123 1.46 5.52 -8.30
N PRO A 124 1.36 6.76 -7.82
CA PRO A 124 0.22 7.17 -7.01
C PRO A 124 -1.06 7.16 -7.87
N GLY A 125 -2.20 6.88 -7.24
CA GLY A 125 -3.49 6.89 -7.89
C GLY A 125 -4.26 5.60 -7.72
N SER A 126 -5.54 5.62 -8.10
CA SER A 126 -6.40 4.44 -8.03
C SER A 126 -6.09 3.46 -9.17
N ILE A 127 -6.10 2.19 -8.85
CA ILE A 127 -6.04 1.12 -9.83
C ILE A 127 -7.47 0.92 -10.34
N PHE A 128 -7.77 1.35 -11.57
CA PHE A 128 -9.13 1.34 -12.08
C PHE A 128 -9.43 0.14 -12.98
N ASP A 129 -8.40 -0.63 -13.39
CA ASP A 129 -8.58 -1.87 -14.12
C ASP A 129 -7.45 -2.87 -13.82
N LEU A 130 -7.75 -4.17 -13.98
CA LEU A 130 -6.86 -5.28 -13.67
C LEU A 130 -6.97 -6.34 -14.76
N TYR A 131 -5.82 -6.90 -15.17
CA TYR A 131 -5.76 -8.05 -16.07
C TYR A 131 -4.68 -9.02 -15.57
N GLU A 132 -4.88 -10.32 -15.87
CA GLU A 132 -3.85 -11.33 -15.71
C GLU A 132 -3.48 -11.90 -17.07
N ARG A 133 -2.19 -11.99 -17.32
CA ARG A 133 -1.67 -12.66 -18.52
C ARG A 133 -0.22 -13.08 -18.32
N ASP A 134 0.10 -14.29 -18.76
CA ASP A 134 1.46 -14.85 -18.75
C ASP A 134 2.14 -14.80 -17.37
N GLY A 135 1.38 -15.10 -16.29
CA GLY A 135 1.84 -15.11 -14.92
C GLY A 135 2.10 -13.71 -14.33
N LYS A 136 1.66 -12.67 -15.03
CA LYS A 136 1.76 -11.28 -14.58
C LYS A 136 0.40 -10.70 -14.27
N LEU A 137 0.39 -9.86 -13.24
CA LEU A 137 -0.72 -8.99 -12.92
C LEU A 137 -0.45 -7.62 -13.54
N TRP A 138 -1.39 -7.16 -14.37
CA TRP A 138 -1.35 -5.89 -15.07
C TRP A 138 -2.33 -4.91 -14.44
N LEU A 139 -1.80 -3.83 -13.88
CA LEU A 139 -2.55 -2.82 -13.16
C LEU A 139 -2.63 -1.55 -14.00
N LEU A 140 -3.83 -1.02 -14.20
CA LEU A 140 -4.05 0.20 -14.94
C LEU A 140 -4.32 1.36 -13.99
N GLN A 141 -3.51 2.41 -14.13
CA GLN A 141 -3.66 3.70 -13.46
C GLN A 141 -3.64 4.82 -14.50
N ASP A 142 -3.99 6.04 -14.11
CA ASP A 142 -3.93 7.20 -15.00
C ASP A 142 -2.51 7.47 -15.55
N SER A 143 -1.49 7.14 -14.77
CA SER A 143 -0.06 7.27 -15.10
C SER A 143 0.45 6.21 -16.07
N GLY A 144 -0.32 5.13 -16.33
CA GLY A 144 0.05 4.06 -17.24
C GLY A 144 -0.34 2.66 -16.76
N ILE A 145 0.24 1.68 -17.39
CA ILE A 145 0.06 0.25 -17.10
C ILE A 145 1.28 -0.26 -16.34
N TYR A 146 1.05 -1.03 -15.30
CA TYR A 146 2.10 -1.63 -14.47
C TYR A 146 2.01 -3.15 -14.53
N ALA A 147 3.08 -3.80 -14.97
CA ALA A 147 3.21 -5.26 -14.96
C ALA A 147 4.01 -5.73 -13.75
N LEU A 148 3.46 -6.65 -12.97
CA LEU A 148 4.10 -7.23 -11.79
C LEU A 148 4.05 -8.76 -11.87
N ASP A 149 5.07 -9.43 -11.35
CA ASP A 149 5.07 -10.88 -11.20
C ASP A 149 4.04 -11.30 -10.14
N LYS A 150 3.01 -12.04 -10.60
CA LYS A 150 1.89 -12.48 -9.75
C LYS A 150 2.34 -13.44 -8.65
N ALA A 151 3.20 -14.41 -8.97
CA ALA A 151 3.63 -15.42 -8.01
C ALA A 151 4.41 -14.77 -6.86
N ARG A 152 5.25 -13.79 -7.15
CA ARG A 152 6.00 -13.05 -6.14
C ARG A 152 5.09 -12.20 -5.25
N ILE A 153 4.05 -11.57 -5.81
CA ILE A 153 3.05 -10.82 -5.02
C ILE A 153 2.33 -11.76 -4.06
N LEU A 154 1.91 -12.93 -4.53
CA LEU A 154 1.22 -13.92 -3.69
C LEU A 154 2.11 -14.48 -2.60
N ALA A 155 3.42 -14.63 -2.87
CA ALA A 155 4.43 -15.01 -1.88
C ALA A 155 4.73 -13.90 -0.84
N GLY A 156 4.08 -12.72 -0.93
CA GLY A 156 4.30 -11.60 -0.02
C GLY A 156 5.56 -10.79 -0.31
N GLU A 157 6.14 -10.96 -1.50
CA GLU A 157 7.26 -10.15 -1.96
C GLU A 157 6.75 -8.83 -2.57
N THR A 158 7.65 -7.85 -2.69
CA THR A 158 7.40 -6.59 -3.39
C THR A 158 8.16 -6.57 -4.71
N PRO A 159 7.65 -7.21 -5.78
CA PRO A 159 8.32 -7.24 -7.07
C PRO A 159 8.41 -5.84 -7.67
N HIS A 160 9.44 -5.61 -8.47
CA HIS A 160 9.53 -4.38 -9.25
C HIS A 160 8.45 -4.37 -10.33
N ALA A 161 7.70 -3.28 -10.42
CA ALA A 161 6.72 -3.08 -11.47
C ALA A 161 7.38 -2.52 -12.75
N THR A 162 7.12 -3.14 -13.89
CA THR A 162 7.45 -2.54 -15.18
C THR A 162 6.35 -1.59 -15.60
N GLN A 163 6.68 -0.30 -15.81
CA GLN A 163 5.71 0.71 -16.20
C GLN A 163 5.68 0.90 -17.72
N TYR A 164 4.49 0.91 -18.29
CA TYR A 164 4.20 1.27 -19.68
C TYR A 164 3.38 2.56 -19.69
N GLY A 165 4.02 3.64 -20.01
CA GLY A 165 3.43 4.98 -20.07
C GLY A 165 3.63 5.62 -21.45
N THR A 166 3.49 6.95 -21.50
CA THR A 166 3.68 7.72 -22.74
C THR A 166 5.09 7.59 -23.31
N ALA A 167 6.10 7.40 -22.49
CA ALA A 167 7.47 7.12 -22.91
C ALA A 167 7.62 5.77 -23.64
N ARG A 168 6.68 4.87 -23.46
CA ARG A 168 6.62 3.54 -24.12
C ARG A 168 5.46 3.38 -25.09
N GLY A 169 4.98 4.46 -25.66
CA GLY A 169 4.05 4.43 -26.80
C GLY A 169 2.57 4.64 -26.47
N LEU A 170 2.18 4.80 -25.21
CA LEU A 170 0.82 5.25 -24.94
C LEU A 170 0.60 6.66 -25.50
N THR A 171 -0.49 6.87 -26.20
CA THR A 171 -0.81 8.16 -26.85
C THR A 171 -1.15 9.29 -25.86
N GLY A 172 -1.35 8.95 -24.59
CA GLY A 172 -1.65 9.88 -23.50
C GLY A 172 -1.91 9.13 -22.20
N SER A 173 -2.15 9.87 -21.11
CA SER A 173 -2.57 9.28 -19.85
C SER A 173 -3.89 8.54 -20.00
N LEU A 174 -4.03 7.43 -19.29
CA LEU A 174 -5.23 6.62 -19.31
C LEU A 174 -6.41 7.37 -18.67
N ARG A 175 -7.60 7.09 -19.13
CA ARG A 175 -8.83 7.67 -18.59
C ARG A 175 -9.40 6.75 -17.51
N VAL A 176 -9.53 7.27 -16.32
CA VAL A 176 -10.23 6.62 -15.21
C VAL A 176 -11.72 6.54 -15.51
N ASN A 177 -12.39 5.50 -15.09
CA ASN A 177 -13.84 5.28 -15.28
C ASN A 177 -14.29 5.17 -16.75
N THR A 178 -13.44 4.62 -17.60
CA THR A 178 -13.78 4.29 -18.98
C THR A 178 -13.84 2.78 -19.15
N CYS A 179 -14.54 2.32 -20.19
CA CYS A 179 -14.52 0.92 -20.57
C CYS A 179 -13.29 0.67 -21.45
N ASN A 180 -12.38 -0.18 -20.98
CA ASN A 180 -11.35 -0.79 -21.80
C ASN A 180 -11.95 -2.05 -22.45
N TYR A 181 -11.46 -2.40 -23.62
CA TYR A 181 -11.97 -3.56 -24.36
C TYR A 181 -10.85 -4.53 -24.69
N MET A 182 -10.99 -5.76 -24.21
CA MET A 182 -10.12 -6.87 -24.57
C MET A 182 -10.67 -7.54 -25.83
N ALA A 183 -9.93 -7.43 -26.91
CA ALA A 183 -10.30 -8.06 -28.18
C ALA A 183 -10.02 -9.58 -28.17
N PRO A 184 -10.69 -10.36 -29.03
CA PRO A 184 -10.47 -11.81 -29.12
C PRO A 184 -9.04 -12.22 -29.51
N ASP A 185 -8.28 -11.35 -30.17
CA ASP A 185 -6.86 -11.55 -30.48
C ASP A 185 -5.93 -11.30 -29.29
N GLY A 186 -6.49 -10.87 -28.16
CA GLY A 186 -5.76 -10.55 -26.94
C GLY A 186 -5.18 -9.13 -26.89
N SER A 187 -5.49 -8.27 -27.85
CA SER A 187 -5.15 -6.85 -27.81
C SER A 187 -6.08 -6.10 -26.87
N LEU A 188 -5.53 -5.20 -26.03
CA LEU A 188 -6.30 -4.37 -25.12
C LEU A 188 -6.44 -2.95 -25.69
N TYR A 189 -7.69 -2.55 -25.95
CA TYR A 189 -8.03 -1.21 -26.39
C TYR A 189 -8.27 -0.32 -25.16
N LEU A 190 -7.49 0.74 -25.09
CA LEU A 190 -7.42 1.62 -23.93
C LEU A 190 -7.89 3.02 -24.30
N ALA A 191 -8.82 3.56 -23.52
CA ALA A 191 -9.18 4.97 -23.63
C ALA A 191 -8.12 5.85 -22.99
N THR A 192 -7.54 6.75 -23.77
CA THR A 192 -6.57 7.74 -23.32
C THR A 192 -7.12 9.17 -23.49
N ARG A 193 -6.42 10.17 -22.95
CA ARG A 193 -6.82 11.58 -23.16
C ARG A 193 -6.75 12.01 -24.61
N ASN A 194 -5.90 11.38 -25.41
CA ASN A 194 -5.63 11.77 -26.78
C ASN A 194 -6.24 10.81 -27.83
N GLY A 195 -7.11 9.88 -27.40
CA GLY A 195 -7.76 8.91 -28.27
C GLY A 195 -7.70 7.50 -27.72
N VAL A 196 -7.58 6.50 -28.60
CA VAL A 196 -7.49 5.09 -28.25
C VAL A 196 -6.07 4.59 -28.49
N SER A 197 -5.49 3.93 -27.50
CA SER A 197 -4.26 3.17 -27.63
C SER A 197 -4.59 1.69 -27.69
N VAL A 198 -3.89 0.94 -28.53
CA VAL A 198 -3.92 -0.51 -28.54
C VAL A 198 -2.70 -1.01 -27.81
N PHE A 199 -2.91 -1.79 -26.77
CA PHE A 199 -1.85 -2.35 -25.95
C PHE A 199 -1.76 -3.86 -26.20
N ASP A 200 -0.54 -4.33 -26.48
CA ASP A 200 -0.21 -5.73 -26.60
C ASP A 200 0.59 -6.15 -25.35
N PHE A 201 0.12 -7.19 -24.68
CA PHE A 201 0.77 -7.69 -23.45
C PHE A 201 2.12 -8.38 -23.69
N ARG A 202 2.52 -8.55 -24.94
CA ARG A 202 3.86 -9.10 -25.24
C ARG A 202 4.93 -8.18 -24.69
N GLU A 203 5.72 -8.68 -23.76
CA GLU A 203 6.90 -7.96 -23.33
C GLU A 203 7.95 -7.92 -24.44
N ILE A 204 8.39 -6.73 -24.78
CA ILE A 204 9.64 -6.57 -25.50
C ILE A 204 10.75 -6.78 -24.47
N SER A 205 11.25 -8.01 -24.39
CA SER A 205 12.46 -8.30 -23.59
C SER A 205 13.65 -7.63 -24.26
N ALA A 206 13.94 -6.41 -23.84
CA ALA A 206 15.21 -5.81 -24.20
C ALA A 206 16.31 -6.50 -23.38
N PRO A 207 17.46 -6.85 -23.98
CA PRO A 207 18.57 -7.41 -23.23
C PRO A 207 18.97 -6.44 -22.14
N MET A 208 19.25 -6.97 -20.94
CA MET A 208 19.67 -6.16 -19.80
C MET A 208 20.96 -5.40 -20.16
N PRO A 209 20.99 -4.07 -20.09
CA PRO A 209 22.18 -3.33 -20.46
C PRO A 209 23.32 -3.65 -19.46
N PRO A 210 24.56 -3.75 -19.92
CA PRO A 210 25.69 -3.94 -19.01
C PRO A 210 25.81 -2.74 -18.08
N LEU A 211 25.93 -3.03 -16.78
CA LEU A 211 26.22 -2.03 -15.76
C LEU A 211 27.73 -1.80 -15.72
N VAL A 212 28.16 -0.57 -15.96
CA VAL A 212 29.56 -0.17 -15.92
C VAL A 212 29.79 0.76 -14.73
N ILE A 213 30.73 0.41 -13.86
CA ILE A 213 31.19 1.30 -12.78
C ILE A 213 32.19 2.26 -13.37
N ASN A 214 31.86 3.53 -13.48
CA ASN A 214 32.72 4.56 -14.06
C ASN A 214 33.77 5.00 -13.07
N SER A 215 33.37 5.28 -11.83
CA SER A 215 34.34 5.67 -10.80
C SER A 215 33.82 5.35 -9.40
N ILE A 216 34.71 5.17 -8.47
CA ILE A 216 34.43 5.06 -7.04
C ILE A 216 35.21 6.17 -6.34
N CYS A 217 34.54 7.08 -5.67
CA CYS A 217 35.13 8.10 -4.83
C CYS A 217 35.06 7.66 -3.36
N VAL A 218 36.20 7.55 -2.70
CA VAL A 218 36.27 7.21 -1.27
C VAL A 218 36.89 8.42 -0.56
N ASP A 219 36.09 9.03 0.31
CA ASP A 219 36.38 10.33 0.92
C ASP A 219 36.71 11.36 -0.16
N ASP A 220 37.99 11.74 -0.32
CA ASP A 220 38.45 12.73 -1.31
C ASP A 220 39.27 12.10 -2.45
N ARG A 221 39.36 10.78 -2.56
CA ARG A 221 40.09 10.07 -3.59
C ARG A 221 39.16 9.40 -4.59
N THR A 222 39.36 9.66 -5.87
CA THR A 222 38.57 9.05 -6.95
C THR A 222 39.42 7.97 -7.65
N TYR A 223 38.81 6.83 -7.88
CA TYR A 223 39.36 5.67 -8.59
C TYR A 223 38.50 5.47 -9.85
N GLU A 224 39.13 5.60 -11.03
CA GLU A 224 38.45 5.45 -12.32
C GLU A 224 38.35 3.96 -12.69
N SER A 225 37.15 3.51 -13.02
CA SER A 225 36.82 2.14 -13.49
C SER A 225 37.55 1.01 -12.73
N PRO A 226 37.56 0.98 -11.40
CA PRO A 226 38.31 -0.05 -10.67
C PRO A 226 37.59 -1.40 -10.77
N GLU A 227 38.27 -2.45 -11.20
CA GLU A 227 37.75 -3.84 -11.14
C GLU A 227 37.67 -4.34 -9.69
N ARG A 228 38.60 -3.89 -8.85
CA ARG A 228 38.64 -4.24 -7.43
C ARG A 228 39.22 -3.06 -6.63
N LEU A 229 38.56 -2.76 -5.52
CA LEU A 229 39.03 -1.74 -4.58
C LEU A 229 39.07 -2.33 -3.16
N THR A 230 40.24 -2.20 -2.51
CA THR A 230 40.38 -2.56 -1.10
C THR A 230 40.45 -1.28 -0.29
N LEU A 231 39.52 -1.14 0.66
CA LEU A 231 39.42 0.04 1.51
C LEU A 231 40.02 -0.24 2.88
N GLY A 232 40.69 0.79 3.42
CA GLY A 232 41.10 0.78 4.82
C GLY A 232 39.93 0.95 5.78
N SER A 233 40.15 0.59 7.03
CA SER A 233 39.10 0.72 8.09
C SER A 233 38.76 2.17 8.45
N ASP A 234 39.49 3.13 7.94
CA ASP A 234 39.35 4.58 8.11
C ASP A 234 38.42 5.22 7.05
N ALA A 235 38.07 4.49 5.98
CA ALA A 235 37.15 4.98 4.95
C ALA A 235 35.76 5.28 5.55
N ARG A 236 35.26 6.52 5.34
CA ARG A 236 34.02 7.02 5.94
C ARG A 236 32.86 7.15 4.96
N ARG A 237 33.20 7.54 3.72
CA ARG A 237 32.20 7.79 2.67
C ARG A 237 32.67 7.19 1.37
N MET A 238 31.79 6.43 0.73
CA MET A 238 32.01 5.89 -0.62
C MET A 238 30.88 6.35 -1.54
N THR A 239 31.25 6.90 -2.68
CA THR A 239 30.33 7.28 -3.75
C THR A 239 30.69 6.47 -4.99
N ILE A 240 29.72 5.67 -5.48
CA ILE A 240 29.90 4.88 -6.71
C ILE A 240 29.17 5.58 -7.83
N ARG A 241 29.87 5.88 -8.92
CA ARG A 241 29.28 6.37 -10.17
C ARG A 241 29.27 5.24 -11.17
N PHE A 242 28.10 4.99 -11.72
CA PHE A 242 27.89 3.93 -12.71
C PHE A 242 27.04 4.43 -13.87
N SER A 243 27.10 3.74 -14.98
CA SER A 243 26.24 3.93 -16.13
C SER A 243 25.71 2.60 -16.64
N ALA A 244 24.50 2.63 -17.19
CA ALA A 244 23.92 1.54 -17.93
C ALA A 244 23.39 2.11 -19.25
N LEU A 245 24.00 1.71 -20.36
CA LEU A 245 23.61 2.19 -21.68
C LEU A 245 22.41 1.39 -22.16
N THR A 246 21.28 2.05 -22.27
CA THR A 246 20.04 1.46 -22.78
C THR A 246 19.37 2.40 -23.76
N TYR A 247 18.72 1.84 -24.76
CA TYR A 247 17.80 2.57 -25.63
C TYR A 247 16.37 2.64 -25.07
N SER A 248 16.08 1.89 -23.97
CA SER A 248 14.86 2.01 -23.20
C SER A 248 14.91 3.28 -22.35
N GLY A 249 13.77 3.87 -22.05
CA GLY A 249 13.71 5.07 -21.20
C GLY A 249 14.38 4.87 -19.83
N ALA A 250 14.97 5.91 -19.28
CA ALA A 250 15.65 5.88 -17.96
C ALA A 250 14.73 5.40 -16.81
N THR A 251 13.44 5.53 -16.98
CA THR A 251 12.41 5.05 -16.03
C THR A 251 12.32 3.51 -15.93
N ASP A 252 12.91 2.81 -16.90
CA ASP A 252 12.83 1.35 -17.01
C ASP A 252 13.98 0.63 -16.30
N LEU A 253 15.00 1.38 -15.88
CA LEU A 253 16.14 0.84 -15.18
C LEU A 253 15.92 0.88 -13.67
N CYS A 254 15.84 -0.30 -13.07
CA CYS A 254 15.92 -0.46 -11.63
C CYS A 254 17.30 -1.02 -11.27
N ILE A 255 18.06 -0.25 -10.53
CA ILE A 255 19.39 -0.65 -10.10
C ILE A 255 19.36 -0.97 -8.62
N GLY A 256 19.62 -2.23 -8.29
CA GLY A 256 19.79 -2.70 -6.93
C GLY A 256 21.26 -2.75 -6.53
N TYR A 257 21.56 -2.48 -5.27
CA TYR A 257 22.88 -2.73 -4.69
C TYR A 257 22.73 -3.51 -3.39
N GLN A 258 23.76 -4.31 -3.09
CA GLN A 258 23.84 -5.05 -1.84
C GLN A 258 25.26 -4.99 -1.30
N LEU A 259 25.39 -4.62 -0.03
CA LEU A 259 26.64 -4.74 0.71
C LEU A 259 26.67 -6.15 1.35
N VAL A 260 27.56 -7.00 0.84
CA VAL A 260 27.74 -8.36 1.36
C VAL A 260 28.67 -8.31 2.58
N GLY A 261 28.31 -9.03 3.66
CA GLY A 261 29.09 -9.05 4.91
C GLY A 261 28.69 -7.99 5.93
N PHE A 262 27.80 -7.07 5.57
CA PHE A 262 27.16 -6.16 6.51
C PHE A 262 25.83 -6.76 6.99
N ALA A 263 25.61 -6.83 8.31
CA ALA A 263 24.29 -7.14 8.83
C ALA A 263 23.30 -6.09 8.29
N LYS A 264 22.11 -6.54 7.82
CA LYS A 264 21.01 -5.60 7.52
C LYS A 264 20.86 -4.67 8.73
N ALA A 265 20.98 -3.36 8.51
CA ALA A 265 20.65 -2.41 9.56
C ALA A 265 19.26 -2.77 10.08
N LYS A 266 19.14 -3.06 11.38
CA LYS A 266 17.84 -3.32 11.99
C LYS A 266 17.00 -2.06 11.77
N THR A 267 16.03 -2.13 10.89
CA THR A 267 15.03 -1.07 10.73
C THR A 267 14.13 -1.14 11.95
N TYR A 268 14.26 -0.16 12.82
CA TYR A 268 13.39 -0.04 13.98
C TYR A 268 12.14 0.75 13.63
N THR A 269 11.00 0.35 14.18
CA THR A 269 9.86 1.24 14.36
C THR A 269 10.05 2.03 15.66
N VAL A 270 9.28 3.10 15.85
CA VAL A 270 9.29 3.90 17.09
C VAL A 270 9.05 2.99 18.31
N GLY A 271 8.07 2.10 18.22
CA GLY A 271 7.75 1.17 19.31
C GLY A 271 8.89 0.18 19.61
N SER A 272 9.45 -0.45 18.58
CA SER A 272 10.52 -1.44 18.75
C SER A 272 11.83 -0.80 19.24
N TRP A 273 12.15 0.41 18.78
CA TRP A 273 13.31 1.15 19.27
C TRP A 273 13.17 1.54 20.75
N LEU A 274 12.00 2.05 21.14
CA LEU A 274 11.74 2.40 22.53
C LEU A 274 11.77 1.18 23.47
N GLU A 275 11.41 -0.03 23.01
CA GLU A 275 11.60 -1.24 23.78
C GLU A 275 13.10 -1.57 24.00
N VAL A 276 13.88 -1.49 22.92
CA VAL A 276 15.34 -1.68 23.01
C VAL A 276 15.97 -0.65 23.94
N TRP A 277 15.55 0.62 23.81
CA TRP A 277 16.03 1.71 24.67
C TRP A 277 15.63 1.50 26.13
N MET A 278 14.40 1.10 26.39
CA MET A 278 13.93 0.81 27.75
C MET A 278 14.74 -0.31 28.41
N GLU A 279 14.93 -1.45 27.71
CA GLU A 279 15.55 -2.63 28.28
C GLU A 279 17.07 -2.45 28.50
N ASN A 280 17.77 -1.83 27.52
CA ASN A 280 19.22 -1.76 27.54
C ASN A 280 19.79 -0.47 28.14
N TYR A 281 19.03 0.61 28.17
CA TYR A 281 19.55 1.92 28.61
C TYR A 281 18.73 2.53 29.74
N ALA A 282 17.41 2.60 29.63
CA ALA A 282 16.57 3.23 30.63
C ALA A 282 16.56 2.46 31.95
N LYS A 283 16.55 1.13 31.89
CA LYS A 283 16.57 0.22 33.05
C LYS A 283 17.79 0.44 33.95
N ILE A 284 18.93 0.80 33.35
CA ILE A 284 20.17 1.07 34.08
C ILE A 284 20.18 2.47 34.68
N LYS A 285 19.60 3.48 33.96
CA LYS A 285 19.68 4.90 34.33
C LYS A 285 18.53 5.39 35.20
N LEU A 286 17.34 4.77 35.07
CA LEU A 286 16.13 5.26 35.74
C LEU A 286 15.90 4.54 37.08
N ARG A 287 15.31 5.28 38.05
CA ARG A 287 14.80 4.66 39.27
C ARG A 287 13.68 3.66 38.91
N PRO A 288 13.50 2.57 39.71
CA PRO A 288 12.49 1.54 39.43
C PRO A 288 11.06 2.08 39.24
N SER A 289 10.65 3.06 40.04
CA SER A 289 9.34 3.71 39.91
C SER A 289 9.17 4.48 38.60
N THR A 290 10.20 5.20 38.18
CA THR A 290 10.22 5.98 36.91
C THR A 290 10.23 5.00 35.72
N PHE A 291 11.00 3.94 35.79
CA PHE A 291 11.04 2.90 34.76
C PHE A 291 9.67 2.26 34.57
N LYS A 292 8.99 1.84 35.64
CA LYS A 292 7.63 1.28 35.59
C LYS A 292 6.62 2.25 34.97
N THR A 293 6.73 3.55 35.31
CA THR A 293 5.89 4.58 34.71
C THR A 293 6.15 4.71 33.21
N SER A 294 7.42 4.71 32.79
CA SER A 294 7.82 4.80 31.37
C SER A 294 7.36 3.57 30.57
N GLN A 295 7.40 2.38 31.16
CA GLN A 295 6.80 1.18 30.55
C GLN A 295 5.29 1.36 30.31
N GLY A 296 4.59 1.97 31.28
CA GLY A 296 3.17 2.31 31.15
C GLY A 296 2.92 3.28 29.98
N PHE A 297 3.76 4.31 29.82
CA PHE A 297 3.67 5.25 28.69
C PHE A 297 3.89 4.56 27.35
N LEU A 298 4.90 3.71 27.25
CA LEU A 298 5.19 2.96 26.04
C LEU A 298 4.02 2.05 25.65
N LYS A 299 3.54 1.24 26.58
CA LYS A 299 2.49 0.25 26.34
C LYS A 299 1.13 0.87 26.02
N ASN A 300 0.73 1.88 26.80
CA ASN A 300 -0.64 2.37 26.78
C ASN A 300 -0.87 3.55 25.84
N HIS A 301 0.19 4.28 25.47
CA HIS A 301 0.06 5.53 24.72
C HIS A 301 0.90 5.53 23.43
N ILE A 302 2.19 5.21 23.52
CA ILE A 302 3.10 5.36 22.38
C ILE A 302 2.88 4.25 21.36
N LYS A 303 2.90 2.98 21.79
CA LYS A 303 2.74 1.83 20.88
C LYS A 303 1.44 1.85 20.08
N PRO A 304 0.26 2.10 20.70
CA PRO A 304 -1.00 2.08 19.98
C PRO A 304 -1.15 3.21 18.95
N GLN A 305 -0.46 4.35 19.12
CA GLN A 305 -0.67 5.56 18.33
C GLN A 305 0.42 5.77 17.27
N ILE A 306 1.68 5.74 17.71
CA ILE A 306 2.84 6.04 16.85
C ILE A 306 3.86 4.91 16.81
N GLY A 307 3.62 3.81 17.52
CA GLY A 307 4.60 2.73 17.67
C GLY A 307 4.91 1.99 16.36
N GLY A 308 4.00 1.95 15.40
CA GLY A 308 4.18 1.33 14.09
C GLY A 308 4.95 2.18 13.07
N ILE A 309 5.12 3.48 13.32
CA ILE A 309 5.83 4.38 12.41
C ILE A 309 7.32 3.98 12.35
N PRO A 310 7.94 3.87 11.15
CA PRO A 310 9.38 3.66 11.05
C PRO A 310 10.15 4.76 11.79
N LEU A 311 11.20 4.38 12.53
CA LEU A 311 11.93 5.29 13.42
C LEU A 311 12.46 6.55 12.71
N ALA A 312 12.90 6.40 11.45
CA ALA A 312 13.44 7.50 10.65
C ALA A 312 12.36 8.43 10.08
N ASP A 313 11.11 7.97 10.00
CA ASP A 313 10.02 8.68 9.32
C ASP A 313 9.15 9.50 10.27
N LEU A 314 9.27 9.31 11.60
CA LEU A 314 8.53 10.08 12.58
C LEU A 314 8.87 11.57 12.48
N THR A 315 7.85 12.40 12.29
CA THR A 315 8.00 13.85 12.15
C THR A 315 7.58 14.60 13.43
N SER A 316 8.00 15.87 13.56
CA SER A 316 7.54 16.75 14.64
C SER A 316 6.02 17.01 14.54
N LEU A 317 5.45 16.96 13.34
CA LEU A 317 4.02 17.10 13.13
C LEU A 317 3.24 15.91 13.69
N ASP A 318 3.72 14.68 13.44
CA ASP A 318 3.12 13.46 14.01
C ASP A 318 3.13 13.49 15.54
N LEU A 319 4.26 13.92 16.12
CA LEU A 319 4.36 14.09 17.56
C LEU A 319 3.42 15.17 18.09
N GLN A 320 3.25 16.28 17.36
CA GLN A 320 2.34 17.36 17.78
C GLN A 320 0.88 16.89 17.77
N GLN A 321 0.49 16.11 16.75
CA GLN A 321 -0.85 15.50 16.67
C GLN A 321 -1.04 14.47 17.79
N PHE A 322 -0.03 13.67 18.07
CA PHE A 322 -0.02 12.71 19.16
C PHE A 322 -0.20 13.39 20.51
N TYR A 323 0.53 14.48 20.80
CA TYR A 323 0.37 15.21 22.06
C TYR A 323 -1.01 15.85 22.20
N LYS A 324 -1.57 16.39 21.12
CA LYS A 324 -2.94 16.89 21.10
C LYS A 324 -3.92 15.78 21.46
N HIS A 325 -3.81 14.61 20.82
CA HIS A 325 -4.65 13.46 21.14
C HIS A 325 -4.52 13.04 22.61
N LEU A 326 -3.30 13.02 23.17
CA LEU A 326 -3.09 12.68 24.57
C LEU A 326 -3.78 13.68 25.53
N LEU A 327 -3.79 14.97 25.20
CA LEU A 327 -4.46 16.01 26.01
C LEU A 327 -5.98 15.90 25.91
N ASP A 328 -6.52 15.55 24.76
CA ASP A 328 -7.97 15.52 24.50
C ASP A 328 -8.61 14.21 25.00
N SER A 329 -7.98 13.06 24.76
CA SER A 329 -8.57 11.72 24.93
C SER A 329 -7.58 10.62 25.36
N GLY A 330 -6.38 10.96 25.77
CA GLY A 330 -5.30 9.99 26.03
C GLY A 330 -5.47 9.15 27.30
N ARG A 331 -6.52 9.33 28.10
CA ARG A 331 -6.71 8.53 29.31
C ARG A 331 -7.20 7.13 28.97
N VAL A 332 -6.48 6.11 29.44
CA VAL A 332 -6.96 4.72 29.37
C VAL A 332 -8.03 4.53 30.44
N ASP A 333 -9.27 4.22 30.02
CA ASP A 333 -10.41 4.04 30.90
C ASP A 333 -10.18 2.85 31.85
N ARG A 334 -10.23 3.12 33.14
CA ARG A 334 -10.44 2.12 34.18
C ARG A 334 -11.87 2.25 34.69
N VAL A 335 -12.51 1.11 34.99
CA VAL A 335 -13.91 1.02 35.42
C VAL A 335 -14.28 2.03 36.51
N GLU A 336 -13.32 2.49 37.32
CA GLU A 336 -13.51 3.41 38.44
C GLU A 336 -13.43 4.90 38.07
N ALA A 337 -13.19 5.27 36.80
CA ALA A 337 -12.83 6.65 36.42
C ALA A 337 -13.90 7.43 35.65
N LYS A 338 -15.18 7.07 35.73
CA LYS A 338 -16.32 7.70 35.00
C LYS A 338 -16.52 9.22 35.20
N LYS A 339 -15.87 9.84 36.19
CA LYS A 339 -16.00 11.29 36.52
C LYS A 339 -14.74 12.13 36.22
N LYS A 340 -13.69 11.55 35.62
CA LYS A 340 -12.43 12.29 35.39
C LYS A 340 -12.31 12.72 33.91
N PRO A 341 -11.56 13.83 33.63
CA PRO A 341 -11.32 14.26 32.22
C PRO A 341 -10.73 13.17 31.38
N LYS A 342 -11.15 13.07 30.10
CA LYS A 342 -10.68 12.06 29.14
C LYS A 342 -9.21 12.22 28.74
N GLY A 343 -8.65 13.42 28.86
CA GLY A 343 -7.27 13.72 28.53
C GLY A 343 -6.27 13.43 29.64
N LEU A 344 -4.98 13.40 29.29
CA LEU A 344 -3.86 13.32 30.22
C LEU A 344 -3.50 14.71 30.75
N ALA A 345 -2.94 14.75 31.94
CA ALA A 345 -2.42 16.01 32.51
C ALA A 345 -1.21 16.51 31.67
N PRO A 346 -1.04 17.85 31.50
CA PRO A 346 0.11 18.42 30.77
C PRO A 346 1.47 17.89 31.25
N LYS A 347 1.65 17.70 32.55
CA LYS A 347 2.86 17.10 33.12
C LYS A 347 3.14 15.69 32.56
N THR A 348 2.11 14.87 32.37
CA THR A 348 2.25 13.51 31.82
C THR A 348 2.68 13.55 30.38
N VAL A 349 2.11 14.45 29.58
CA VAL A 349 2.49 14.63 28.17
C VAL A 349 3.95 15.09 28.06
N ARG A 350 4.39 16.02 28.91
CA ARG A 350 5.81 16.44 28.99
C ARG A 350 6.74 15.29 29.35
N ASN A 351 6.35 14.42 30.27
CA ASN A 351 7.15 13.24 30.62
C ASN A 351 7.26 12.24 29.46
N ILE A 352 6.19 12.03 28.70
CA ILE A 352 6.19 11.20 27.49
C ILE A 352 7.11 11.82 26.42
N HIS A 353 7.01 13.12 26.18
CA HIS A 353 7.90 13.85 25.29
C HIS A 353 9.37 13.68 25.67
N GLN A 354 9.70 13.86 26.94
CA GLN A 354 11.07 13.73 27.45
C GLN A 354 11.61 12.31 27.27
N MET A 355 10.77 11.29 27.47
CA MET A 355 11.11 9.89 27.23
C MET A 355 11.45 9.65 25.74
N ILE A 356 10.58 10.09 24.84
CA ILE A 356 10.79 9.96 23.39
C ILE A 356 12.07 10.72 22.98
N GLY A 357 12.24 11.96 23.45
CA GLY A 357 13.42 12.78 23.16
C GLY A 357 14.73 12.12 23.58
N SER A 358 14.76 11.51 24.78
CA SER A 358 15.94 10.80 25.28
C SER A 358 16.28 9.58 24.44
N ALA A 359 15.27 8.81 24.02
CA ALA A 359 15.47 7.65 23.16
C ALA A 359 15.94 8.05 21.75
N TYR A 360 15.42 9.18 21.20
CA TYR A 360 15.85 9.70 19.90
C TYR A 360 17.23 10.33 19.92
N ASN A 361 17.64 10.94 21.03
CA ASN A 361 19.03 11.40 21.17
C ASN A 361 20.03 10.22 21.07
N LEU A 362 19.70 9.11 21.74
CA LEU A 362 20.51 7.90 21.59
C LEU A 362 20.47 7.32 20.18
N ALA A 363 19.31 7.36 19.51
CA ALA A 363 19.17 6.92 18.12
C ALA A 363 20.04 7.79 17.18
N LEU A 364 20.14 9.10 17.45
CA LEU A 364 21.06 10.02 16.76
C LEU A 364 22.53 9.65 16.98
N GLU A 365 22.93 9.43 18.24
CA GLU A 365 24.29 9.01 18.59
C GLU A 365 24.66 7.69 17.89
N GLN A 366 23.70 6.76 17.79
CA GLN A 366 23.88 5.48 17.09
C GLN A 366 23.66 5.56 15.56
N ARG A 367 23.40 6.75 15.02
CA ARG A 367 23.17 7.02 13.59
C ARG A 367 22.01 6.21 12.97
N LEU A 368 21.02 5.87 13.78
CA LEU A 368 19.78 5.23 13.32
C LEU A 368 18.82 6.24 12.69
N VAL A 369 18.95 7.51 13.06
CA VAL A 369 18.18 8.65 12.53
C VAL A 369 19.10 9.84 12.28
N THR A 370 18.67 10.78 11.44
CA THR A 370 19.42 11.99 11.10
C THR A 370 19.01 13.22 11.91
N LYS A 371 17.84 13.18 12.55
CA LYS A 371 17.28 14.27 13.36
C LYS A 371 16.43 13.73 14.49
N ASN A 372 16.31 14.52 15.57
CA ASN A 372 15.39 14.21 16.66
C ASN A 372 14.07 15.00 16.47
N PRO A 373 12.93 14.33 16.17
CA PRO A 373 11.67 15.01 15.86
C PRO A 373 11.06 15.74 17.07
N THR A 374 11.53 15.46 18.29
CA THR A 374 10.99 16.15 19.49
C THR A 374 11.44 17.60 19.57
N GLN A 375 12.56 17.98 18.93
CA GLN A 375 13.13 19.34 19.02
C GLN A 375 12.24 20.44 18.42
N GLY A 376 11.29 20.08 17.53
CA GLY A 376 10.36 21.03 16.90
C GLY A 376 8.96 21.07 17.50
N CYS A 377 8.72 20.43 18.66
CA CYS A 377 7.38 20.30 19.23
C CYS A 377 7.09 21.38 20.28
N ALA A 378 5.87 21.96 20.20
CA ALA A 378 5.33 22.81 21.25
C ALA A 378 4.73 21.94 22.38
N LEU A 379 5.10 22.25 23.62
CA LEU A 379 4.65 21.49 24.79
C LEU A 379 3.54 22.24 25.55
N PRO A 380 2.57 21.52 26.13
CA PRO A 380 1.54 22.14 26.96
C PRO A 380 2.17 22.74 28.24
N LYS A 381 1.62 23.89 28.66
CA LYS A 381 2.04 24.62 29.89
C LYS A 381 1.71 23.84 31.14
#